data_1445ab99d57b9541595ed7682f9bead4
#
_entry.id   1445ab99d57b9541595ed7682f9bead4
#
_cell.length_a   1.000
_cell.length_b   1.000
_cell.length_c   1.000
_cell.angle_alpha   90.00
_cell.angle_beta   90.00
_cell.angle_gamma   90.00
#
_symmetry.space_group_name_H-M   'P 1'
#
loop_
_entity.id
_entity.type
_entity.pdbx_description
1 polymer ?
#
loop_
_entity_poly.entity_id
_entity_poly.type
_entity_poly.pdbx_seq_one_letter_code
_entity_poly.pdbx_strand_id
1 'polypeptide(L)'
;LCSIVEPTIGVLLNIGTAHLEYFESVEGVAKAKGELLDYLGESLTALVNADDRVVVQEVQRTKGRLLTFGFVRESGFRGEGLVLDQEGCGHFLLHNNPIELKIPGRHNAYNGLAAASIGRILDVDWEDIQHALAQFEPVSMRAEIVRKDGLVVINDCYNANPDSMLAALELLGDVPGARKIAFLGDMLELGPQSGDLHAAVGAEVATKADILLATGKQSKELVAAARSAGMDETQARHFDNLDLAGEFISANMCRGDVVLVKASRAMAFDRVVERILQ
;
A
#
# COMPACT_ATOMS: atom_id res chain seq x y z
N LEU A 1 5.63 -19.97 -13.36
CA LEU A 1 6.82 -19.18 -12.97
C LEU A 1 7.72 -19.95 -12.02
N CYS A 2 7.19 -20.67 -11.01
CA CYS A 2 7.99 -21.41 -10.03
C CYS A 2 8.91 -22.46 -10.66
N SER A 3 8.46 -23.13 -11.73
CA SER A 3 9.30 -24.10 -12.48
C SER A 3 10.48 -23.47 -13.24
N ILE A 4 10.51 -22.14 -13.37
CA ILE A 4 11.61 -21.39 -14.00
C ILE A 4 12.57 -20.84 -12.94
N VAL A 5 12.00 -20.30 -11.84
CA VAL A 5 12.77 -19.66 -10.75
C VAL A 5 13.33 -20.68 -9.79
N GLU A 6 12.65 -21.82 -9.63
CA GLU A 6 12.98 -22.91 -8.69
C GLU A 6 13.23 -22.39 -7.25
N PRO A 7 12.26 -21.65 -6.65
CA PRO A 7 12.47 -20.99 -5.36
C PRO A 7 12.66 -22.04 -4.25
N THR A 8 13.62 -21.83 -3.37
CA THR A 8 13.83 -22.63 -2.15
C THR A 8 13.01 -22.08 -0.97
N ILE A 9 12.68 -20.80 -1.02
CA ILE A 9 11.79 -20.10 -0.06
C ILE A 9 10.73 -19.36 -0.85
N GLY A 10 9.46 -19.63 -0.57
CA GLY A 10 8.34 -18.88 -1.10
C GLY A 10 7.74 -17.98 -0.04
N VAL A 11 7.46 -16.71 -0.39
CA VAL A 11 6.89 -15.74 0.54
C VAL A 11 5.55 -15.25 0.02
N LEU A 12 4.50 -15.37 0.84
CA LEU A 12 3.17 -14.87 0.52
C LEU A 12 2.77 -13.76 1.52
N LEU A 13 2.84 -12.50 1.04
CA LEU A 13 2.64 -11.31 1.87
C LEU A 13 1.16 -11.02 2.11
N ASN A 14 0.38 -10.94 1.03
CA ASN A 14 -1.05 -10.65 1.07
C ASN A 14 -1.75 -11.15 -0.20
N ILE A 15 -3.06 -11.33 -0.09
CA ILE A 15 -3.96 -11.59 -1.20
C ILE A 15 -5.08 -10.57 -1.13
N GLY A 16 -5.16 -9.68 -2.11
CA GLY A 16 -6.13 -8.60 -2.18
C GLY A 16 -6.76 -8.47 -3.57
N THR A 17 -7.30 -7.30 -3.83
CA THR A 17 -8.16 -6.96 -4.97
C THR A 17 -7.40 -6.52 -6.23
N ALA A 18 -6.13 -6.87 -6.37
CA ALA A 18 -5.35 -6.53 -7.56
C ALA A 18 -5.67 -7.43 -8.76
N HIS A 19 -5.71 -6.85 -9.97
CA HIS A 19 -5.89 -7.58 -11.24
C HIS A 19 -7.20 -8.36 -11.36
N LEU A 20 -8.29 -7.87 -10.74
CA LEU A 20 -9.60 -8.54 -10.75
C LEU A 20 -10.19 -8.72 -12.14
N GLU A 21 -9.84 -7.87 -13.11
CA GLU A 21 -10.21 -8.03 -14.51
C GLU A 21 -9.76 -9.37 -15.09
N TYR A 22 -8.62 -9.89 -14.65
CA TYR A 22 -8.04 -11.15 -15.13
C TYR A 22 -8.38 -12.35 -14.25
N PHE A 23 -8.50 -12.14 -12.95
CA PHE A 23 -8.75 -13.21 -11.97
C PHE A 23 -10.19 -13.29 -11.50
N GLU A 24 -11.05 -12.37 -11.95
CA GLU A 24 -12.50 -12.31 -11.70
C GLU A 24 -12.90 -12.09 -10.23
N SER A 25 -12.14 -12.62 -9.27
CA SER A 25 -12.41 -12.50 -7.84
C SER A 25 -11.17 -12.60 -6.98
N VAL A 26 -11.28 -12.29 -5.69
CA VAL A 26 -10.22 -12.47 -4.69
C VAL A 26 -9.82 -13.94 -4.58
N GLU A 27 -10.76 -14.86 -4.70
CA GLU A 27 -10.50 -16.32 -4.73
C GLU A 27 -9.68 -16.71 -5.97
N GLY A 28 -9.92 -16.07 -7.12
CA GLY A 28 -9.12 -16.24 -8.33
C GLY A 28 -7.67 -15.77 -8.13
N VAL A 29 -7.49 -14.60 -7.48
CA VAL A 29 -6.16 -14.10 -7.09
C VAL A 29 -5.49 -15.06 -6.10
N ALA A 30 -6.25 -15.57 -5.10
CA ALA A 30 -5.76 -16.53 -4.12
C ALA A 30 -5.27 -17.81 -4.77
N LYS A 31 -6.06 -18.36 -5.70
CA LYS A 31 -5.70 -19.57 -6.46
C LYS A 31 -4.40 -19.36 -7.24
N ALA A 32 -4.26 -18.22 -7.94
CA ALA A 32 -3.07 -17.93 -8.74
C ALA A 32 -1.82 -17.72 -7.88
N LYS A 33 -1.91 -16.92 -6.80
CA LYS A 33 -0.79 -16.71 -5.87
C LYS A 33 -0.46 -17.99 -5.09
N GLY A 34 -1.46 -18.80 -4.75
CA GLY A 34 -1.32 -20.08 -4.06
C GLY A 34 -0.55 -21.12 -4.84
N GLU A 35 -0.42 -21.01 -6.18
CA GLU A 35 0.47 -21.88 -6.98
C GLU A 35 1.91 -21.89 -6.47
N LEU A 36 2.37 -20.79 -5.84
CA LEU A 36 3.65 -20.76 -5.15
C LEU A 36 3.69 -21.80 -4.02
N LEU A 37 2.63 -21.91 -3.23
CA LEU A 37 2.54 -22.85 -2.12
C LEU A 37 2.45 -24.30 -2.61
N ASP A 38 1.75 -24.56 -3.73
CA ASP A 38 1.69 -25.90 -4.36
C ASP A 38 3.07 -26.38 -4.82
N TYR A 39 3.93 -25.44 -5.26
CA TYR A 39 5.28 -25.76 -5.72
C TYR A 39 6.20 -26.16 -4.57
N LEU A 40 5.99 -25.62 -3.36
CA LEU A 40 6.87 -25.80 -2.21
C LEU A 40 6.68 -27.20 -1.58
N GLY A 41 7.53 -28.15 -1.99
CA GLY A 41 7.58 -29.50 -1.44
C GLY A 41 8.27 -29.58 -0.07
N GLU A 42 8.37 -30.80 0.49
CA GLU A 42 8.82 -31.09 1.87
C GLU A 42 10.17 -30.48 2.26
N SER A 43 11.10 -30.34 1.31
CA SER A 43 12.43 -29.75 1.54
C SER A 43 12.49 -28.23 1.42
N LEU A 44 11.39 -27.59 1.03
CA LEU A 44 11.31 -26.16 0.76
C LEU A 44 10.57 -25.42 1.88
N THR A 45 10.67 -24.10 1.91
CA THR A 45 10.08 -23.27 2.98
C THR A 45 9.04 -22.32 2.42
N ALA A 46 7.87 -22.26 3.08
CA ALA A 46 6.84 -21.23 2.88
C ALA A 46 6.83 -20.29 4.07
N LEU A 47 7.01 -18.99 3.82
CA LEU A 47 6.83 -17.91 4.80
C LEU A 47 5.55 -17.12 4.45
N VAL A 48 4.57 -17.11 5.33
CA VAL A 48 3.25 -16.54 5.03
C VAL A 48 2.79 -15.56 6.11
N ASN A 49 2.03 -14.55 5.69
CA ASN A 49 1.43 -13.58 6.61
C ASN A 49 0.24 -14.20 7.36
N ALA A 50 0.39 -14.37 8.69
CA ALA A 50 -0.64 -14.89 9.56
C ALA A 50 -1.83 -13.94 9.76
N ASP A 51 -1.62 -12.64 9.52
CA ASP A 51 -2.64 -11.62 9.71
C ASP A 51 -3.57 -11.47 8.49
N ASP A 52 -3.15 -11.95 7.33
CA ASP A 52 -3.99 -11.98 6.12
C ASP A 52 -4.87 -13.23 6.11
N ARG A 53 -6.19 -13.02 6.18
CA ARG A 53 -7.15 -14.13 6.28
C ARG A 53 -7.19 -15.01 5.03
N VAL A 54 -7.01 -14.41 3.86
CA VAL A 54 -7.04 -15.14 2.59
C VAL A 54 -5.76 -15.95 2.42
N VAL A 55 -4.59 -15.38 2.78
CA VAL A 55 -3.32 -16.12 2.80
C VAL A 55 -3.41 -17.33 3.72
N VAL A 56 -3.98 -17.18 4.93
CA VAL A 56 -4.13 -18.28 5.90
C VAL A 56 -5.01 -19.42 5.37
N GLN A 57 -5.98 -19.14 4.51
CA GLN A 57 -6.79 -20.19 3.88
C GLN A 57 -6.00 -21.03 2.87
N GLU A 58 -4.96 -20.45 2.26
CA GLU A 58 -4.14 -21.11 1.25
C GLU A 58 -3.00 -21.99 1.82
N VAL A 59 -2.67 -21.86 3.12
CA VAL A 59 -1.48 -22.54 3.70
C VAL A 59 -1.52 -24.07 3.60
N GLN A 60 -2.71 -24.67 3.53
CA GLN A 60 -2.86 -26.13 3.41
C GLN A 60 -2.34 -26.68 2.07
N ARG A 61 -2.07 -25.82 1.10
CA ARG A 61 -1.56 -26.20 -0.23
C ARG A 61 -0.08 -26.58 -0.19
N THR A 62 0.69 -26.04 0.74
CA THR A 62 2.12 -26.40 0.82
C THR A 62 2.36 -27.72 1.56
N LYS A 63 3.32 -28.48 1.07
CA LYS A 63 3.92 -29.62 1.77
C LYS A 63 5.24 -29.25 2.42
N GLY A 64 5.71 -28.03 2.17
CA GLY A 64 6.97 -27.51 2.69
C GLY A 64 6.89 -27.14 4.17
N ARG A 65 8.03 -26.74 4.72
CA ARG A 65 8.11 -26.16 6.06
C ARG A 65 7.34 -24.85 6.10
N LEU A 66 6.22 -24.81 6.83
CA LEU A 66 5.42 -23.61 7.00
C LEU A 66 5.97 -22.76 8.15
N LEU A 67 6.30 -21.52 7.84
CA LEU A 67 6.66 -20.46 8.78
C LEU A 67 5.68 -19.29 8.60
N THR A 68 5.43 -18.58 9.69
CA THR A 68 4.47 -17.46 9.69
C THR A 68 5.09 -16.20 10.22
N PHE A 69 4.65 -15.04 9.71
CA PHE A 69 4.96 -13.73 10.27
C PHE A 69 3.68 -12.91 10.44
N GLY A 70 3.70 -11.92 11.33
CA GLY A 70 2.56 -11.03 11.58
C GLY A 70 2.76 -10.17 12.82
N PHE A 71 1.91 -9.16 12.98
CA PHE A 71 1.90 -8.27 14.15
C PHE A 71 0.76 -8.59 15.12
N VAL A 72 -0.35 -9.13 14.61
CA VAL A 72 -1.60 -9.30 15.37
C VAL A 72 -1.76 -10.72 15.86
N ARG A 73 -1.65 -11.71 14.99
CA ARG A 73 -1.84 -13.11 15.31
C ARG A 73 -0.56 -13.76 15.79
N GLU A 74 -0.74 -14.86 16.56
CA GLU A 74 0.38 -15.75 16.87
C GLU A 74 1.10 -16.21 15.60
N SER A 75 2.41 -16.00 15.58
CA SER A 75 3.26 -16.31 14.44
C SER A 75 4.69 -16.60 14.88
N GLY A 76 5.41 -17.38 14.10
CA GLY A 76 6.82 -17.72 14.38
C GLY A 76 7.74 -16.50 14.36
N PHE A 77 7.46 -15.56 13.45
CA PHE A 77 8.13 -14.26 13.37
C PHE A 77 7.12 -13.16 13.73
N ARG A 78 6.87 -12.99 15.02
CA ARG A 78 5.94 -11.97 15.51
C ARG A 78 6.64 -10.64 15.68
N GLY A 79 6.15 -9.62 14.96
CA GLY A 79 6.51 -8.24 15.21
C GLY A 79 5.74 -7.71 16.42
N GLU A 80 6.43 -7.05 17.36
CA GLU A 80 5.85 -6.54 18.60
C GLU A 80 6.04 -5.02 18.71
N GLY A 81 5.04 -4.34 19.29
CA GLY A 81 5.15 -2.91 19.61
C GLY A 81 5.26 -2.01 18.39
N LEU A 82 4.60 -2.35 17.26
CA LEU A 82 4.61 -1.51 16.07
C LEU A 82 4.07 -0.10 16.37
N VAL A 83 4.94 0.89 16.19
CA VAL A 83 4.61 2.31 16.20
C VAL A 83 5.05 2.94 14.89
N LEU A 84 4.33 3.96 14.44
CA LEU A 84 4.73 4.79 13.32
C LEU A 84 5.26 6.12 13.87
N ASP A 85 6.39 6.57 13.34
CA ASP A 85 6.95 7.88 13.71
C ASP A 85 6.22 9.04 13.00
N GLN A 86 6.72 10.26 13.14
CA GLN A 86 6.14 11.45 12.51
C GLN A 86 6.23 11.45 10.97
N GLU A 87 7.06 10.59 10.41
CA GLU A 87 7.20 10.38 8.97
C GLU A 87 6.37 9.20 8.47
N GLY A 88 5.64 8.52 9.38
CA GLY A 88 4.87 7.33 9.09
C GLY A 88 5.72 6.06 8.97
N CYS A 89 7.00 6.13 9.34
CA CYS A 89 7.91 4.99 9.26
C CYS A 89 7.74 4.03 10.44
N GLY A 90 7.79 2.74 10.16
CA GLY A 90 7.52 1.70 11.16
C GLY A 90 8.72 1.37 12.04
N HIS A 91 8.50 1.31 13.36
CA HIS A 91 9.47 0.84 14.37
C HIS A 91 8.80 -0.30 15.15
N PHE A 92 9.47 -1.43 15.30
CA PHE A 92 8.95 -2.60 16.01
C PHE A 92 10.08 -3.51 16.52
N LEU A 93 9.73 -4.48 17.36
CA LEU A 93 10.65 -5.52 17.79
C LEU A 93 10.37 -6.82 17.05
N LEU A 94 11.41 -7.55 16.67
CA LEU A 94 11.34 -8.93 16.20
C LEU A 94 12.33 -9.78 17.03
N HIS A 95 11.81 -10.75 17.79
CA HIS A 95 12.62 -11.54 18.74
C HIS A 95 13.50 -10.68 19.65
N ASN A 96 12.93 -9.60 20.21
CA ASN A 96 13.60 -8.59 21.04
C ASN A 96 14.68 -7.75 20.32
N ASN A 97 14.83 -7.85 19.00
CA ASN A 97 15.73 -7.02 18.21
C ASN A 97 14.94 -5.85 17.59
N PRO A 98 15.38 -4.59 17.78
CA PRO A 98 14.70 -3.44 17.21
C PRO A 98 14.85 -3.41 15.68
N ILE A 99 13.76 -3.15 15.00
CA ILE A 99 13.72 -2.91 13.56
C ILE A 99 13.19 -1.50 13.32
N GLU A 100 13.94 -0.73 12.56
CA GLU A 100 13.63 0.64 12.17
C GLU A 100 13.57 0.72 10.65
N LEU A 101 12.48 1.25 10.11
CA LEU A 101 12.29 1.40 8.67
C LEU A 101 12.35 2.87 8.29
N LYS A 102 12.79 3.15 7.06
CA LYS A 102 12.72 4.48 6.43
C LYS A 102 11.59 4.59 5.40
N ILE A 103 10.82 3.53 5.23
CA ILE A 103 9.70 3.53 4.29
C ILE A 103 8.41 3.73 5.08
N PRO A 104 7.62 4.77 4.76
CA PRO A 104 6.39 5.06 5.47
C PRO A 104 5.27 4.08 5.14
N GLY A 105 4.34 3.96 6.08
CA GLY A 105 3.12 3.17 5.95
C GLY A 105 3.16 1.84 6.70
N ARG A 106 2.05 1.55 7.36
CA ARG A 106 1.85 0.30 8.11
C ARG A 106 2.08 -0.95 7.25
N HIS A 107 1.65 -0.92 5.98
CA HIS A 107 1.88 -2.03 5.03
C HIS A 107 3.38 -2.28 4.78
N ASN A 108 4.21 -1.24 4.81
CA ASN A 108 5.66 -1.38 4.70
C ASN A 108 6.29 -1.94 5.99
N ALA A 109 5.66 -1.76 7.14
CA ALA A 109 6.09 -2.48 8.35
C ALA A 109 5.92 -4.01 8.18
N TYR A 110 4.83 -4.48 7.55
CA TYR A 110 4.67 -5.90 7.19
C TYR A 110 5.73 -6.37 6.19
N ASN A 111 6.05 -5.55 5.18
CA ASN A 111 7.11 -5.87 4.21
C ASN A 111 8.47 -5.97 4.89
N GLY A 112 8.79 -5.04 5.79
CA GLY A 112 10.02 -5.05 6.58
C GLY A 112 10.10 -6.24 7.54
N LEU A 113 8.98 -6.60 8.19
CA LEU A 113 8.91 -7.80 9.04
C LEU A 113 9.14 -9.07 8.23
N ALA A 114 8.54 -9.20 7.04
CA ALA A 114 8.78 -10.33 6.15
C ALA A 114 10.26 -10.39 5.70
N ALA A 115 10.85 -9.25 5.33
CA ALA A 115 12.26 -9.18 4.93
C ALA A 115 13.20 -9.58 6.08
N ALA A 116 12.97 -9.06 7.30
CA ALA A 116 13.71 -9.46 8.49
C ALA A 116 13.58 -10.97 8.79
N SER A 117 12.36 -11.50 8.64
CA SER A 117 12.09 -12.94 8.83
C SER A 117 12.86 -13.80 7.83
N ILE A 118 12.92 -13.38 6.56
CA ILE A 118 13.73 -14.07 5.53
C ILE A 118 15.21 -14.01 5.88
N GLY A 119 15.72 -12.85 6.31
CA GLY A 119 17.10 -12.71 6.77
C GLY A 119 17.43 -13.72 7.87
N ARG A 120 16.53 -13.89 8.86
CA ARG A 120 16.71 -14.88 9.93
C ARG A 120 16.59 -16.33 9.47
N ILE A 121 15.73 -16.63 8.50
CA ILE A 121 15.63 -17.98 7.88
C ILE A 121 16.94 -18.34 7.15
N LEU A 122 17.64 -17.34 6.63
CA LEU A 122 18.91 -17.47 5.92
C LEU A 122 20.14 -17.29 6.84
N ASP A 123 19.95 -17.28 8.17
CA ASP A 123 20.99 -17.11 9.20
C ASP A 123 21.81 -15.81 9.08
N VAL A 124 21.22 -14.76 8.48
CA VAL A 124 21.85 -13.42 8.46
C VAL A 124 21.86 -12.85 9.88
N ASP A 125 22.96 -12.23 10.28
CA ASP A 125 23.11 -11.64 11.60
C ASP A 125 22.14 -10.47 11.82
N TRP A 126 21.69 -10.26 13.07
CA TRP A 126 20.74 -9.20 13.41
C TRP A 126 21.26 -7.80 13.04
N GLU A 127 22.53 -7.55 13.26
CA GLU A 127 23.16 -6.25 12.95
C GLU A 127 23.05 -5.93 11.44
N ASP A 128 23.29 -6.93 10.58
CA ASP A 128 23.18 -6.77 9.14
C ASP A 128 21.73 -6.56 8.69
N ILE A 129 20.76 -7.31 9.27
CA ILE A 129 19.34 -7.14 8.99
C ILE A 129 18.89 -5.72 9.38
N GLN A 130 19.21 -5.27 10.60
CA GLN A 130 18.86 -3.95 11.09
C GLN A 130 19.47 -2.85 10.22
N HIS A 131 20.74 -2.98 9.91
CA HIS A 131 21.46 -2.03 9.07
C HIS A 131 20.85 -1.93 7.66
N ALA A 132 20.60 -3.05 7.02
CA ALA A 132 20.01 -3.08 5.68
C ALA A 132 18.61 -2.45 5.64
N LEU A 133 17.75 -2.77 6.62
CA LEU A 133 16.39 -2.23 6.70
C LEU A 133 16.37 -0.73 7.04
N ALA A 134 17.26 -0.29 7.94
CA ALA A 134 17.41 1.12 8.30
C ALA A 134 18.00 1.98 7.17
N GLN A 135 18.66 1.38 6.19
CA GLN A 135 19.21 2.09 5.03
C GLN A 135 18.39 1.94 3.76
N PHE A 136 17.39 1.06 3.77
CA PHE A 136 16.56 0.85 2.60
C PHE A 136 15.69 2.08 2.32
N GLU A 137 15.90 2.69 1.15
CA GLU A 137 15.16 3.88 0.72
C GLU A 137 13.90 3.51 -0.07
N PRO A 138 12.84 4.33 0.02
CA PRO A 138 11.64 4.13 -0.78
C PRO A 138 11.94 4.09 -2.28
N VAL A 139 11.29 3.20 -2.99
CA VAL A 139 11.27 3.25 -4.45
C VAL A 139 10.41 4.44 -4.86
N SER A 140 10.89 5.24 -5.81
CA SER A 140 10.15 6.40 -6.31
C SER A 140 8.71 6.03 -6.71
N MET A 141 7.77 6.95 -6.44
CA MET A 141 6.34 6.77 -6.66
C MET A 141 5.67 5.66 -5.80
N ARG A 142 6.31 5.18 -4.74
CA ARG A 142 5.74 4.19 -3.80
C ARG A 142 5.81 4.71 -2.37
N ALA A 143 4.75 5.39 -1.94
CA ALA A 143 4.66 6.05 -0.64
C ALA A 143 5.86 6.99 -0.35
N GLU A 144 6.45 7.57 -1.40
CA GLU A 144 7.59 8.48 -1.32
C GLU A 144 7.13 9.82 -0.72
N ILE A 145 7.70 10.22 0.41
CA ILE A 145 7.37 11.50 1.06
C ILE A 145 8.37 12.57 0.65
N VAL A 146 7.89 13.58 -0.06
CA VAL A 146 8.66 14.76 -0.47
C VAL A 146 8.19 15.98 0.32
N ARG A 147 9.13 16.71 0.93
CA ARG A 147 8.85 17.95 1.69
C ARG A 147 9.44 19.13 0.95
N LYS A 148 8.60 20.11 0.60
CA LYS A 148 9.05 21.33 -0.08
C LYS A 148 8.20 22.53 0.35
N ASP A 149 8.84 23.63 0.69
CA ASP A 149 8.20 24.92 1.02
C ASP A 149 7.09 24.86 2.09
N GLY A 150 7.19 23.87 2.98
CA GLY A 150 6.20 23.60 4.04
C GLY A 150 5.02 22.77 3.59
N LEU A 151 5.04 22.21 2.38
CA LEU A 151 4.15 21.18 1.88
C LEU A 151 4.74 19.80 2.13
N VAL A 152 3.87 18.82 2.30
CA VAL A 152 4.23 17.40 2.31
C VAL A 152 3.49 16.72 1.16
N VAL A 153 4.20 16.10 0.24
CA VAL A 153 3.63 15.34 -0.87
C VAL A 153 3.93 13.86 -0.66
N ILE A 154 2.89 13.05 -0.59
CA ILE A 154 2.98 11.58 -0.59
C ILE A 154 2.79 11.14 -2.04
N ASN A 155 3.90 10.86 -2.71
CA ASN A 155 3.92 10.37 -4.08
C ASN A 155 3.76 8.84 -4.07
N ASP A 156 2.56 8.37 -4.41
CA ASP A 156 2.24 6.93 -4.50
C ASP A 156 1.56 6.60 -5.84
N CYS A 157 2.04 7.24 -6.93
CA CYS A 157 1.44 7.18 -8.25
C CYS A 157 2.02 6.09 -9.18
N TYR A 158 2.75 5.11 -8.64
CA TYR A 158 3.25 3.99 -9.44
C TYR A 158 2.11 3.10 -9.94
N ASN A 159 1.16 2.75 -9.09
CA ASN A 159 -0.04 1.98 -9.42
C ASN A 159 -1.11 2.15 -8.34
N ALA A 160 -2.36 1.74 -8.65
CA ALA A 160 -3.47 1.80 -7.72
C ALA A 160 -4.38 0.59 -7.84
N ASN A 161 -4.80 0.07 -6.69
CA ASN A 161 -5.89 -0.87 -6.50
C ASN A 161 -6.58 -0.53 -5.16
N PRO A 162 -7.78 -1.07 -4.86
CA PRO A 162 -8.52 -0.71 -3.64
C PRO A 162 -7.70 -0.83 -2.36
N ASP A 163 -7.01 -1.94 -2.14
CA ASP A 163 -6.22 -2.17 -0.91
C ASP A 163 -5.09 -1.15 -0.78
N SER A 164 -4.39 -0.86 -1.88
CA SER A 164 -3.30 0.12 -1.87
C SER A 164 -3.80 1.56 -1.73
N MET A 165 -5.01 1.88 -2.22
CA MET A 165 -5.65 3.18 -1.98
C MET A 165 -5.98 3.36 -0.50
N LEU A 166 -6.56 2.34 0.15
CA LEU A 166 -6.87 2.38 1.57
C LEU A 166 -5.59 2.54 2.42
N ALA A 167 -4.54 1.79 2.12
CA ALA A 167 -3.26 1.91 2.79
C ALA A 167 -2.62 3.31 2.63
N ALA A 168 -2.75 3.92 1.45
CA ALA A 168 -2.26 5.28 1.21
C ALA A 168 -3.10 6.35 1.93
N LEU A 169 -4.41 6.15 2.05
CA LEU A 169 -5.30 7.02 2.83
C LEU A 169 -5.00 6.92 4.34
N GLU A 170 -4.68 5.74 4.85
CA GLU A 170 -4.20 5.60 6.23
C GLU A 170 -2.91 6.39 6.44
N LEU A 171 -1.93 6.25 5.55
CA LEU A 171 -0.68 7.01 5.60
C LEU A 171 -0.95 8.53 5.54
N LEU A 172 -1.87 9.00 4.68
CA LEU A 172 -2.27 10.40 4.61
C LEU A 172 -2.79 10.89 5.97
N GLY A 173 -3.60 10.07 6.65
CA GLY A 173 -4.12 10.36 7.99
C GLY A 173 -3.00 10.45 9.04
N ASP A 174 -2.05 9.53 9.00
CA ASP A 174 -0.96 9.39 9.98
C ASP A 174 0.10 10.50 9.86
N VAL A 175 0.42 10.98 8.66
CA VAL A 175 1.42 12.02 8.45
C VAL A 175 0.94 13.37 9.00
N PRO A 176 1.67 14.05 9.90
CA PRO A 176 1.25 15.32 10.49
C PRO A 176 1.09 16.45 9.46
N GLY A 177 0.02 17.21 9.54
CA GLY A 177 -0.23 18.38 8.71
C GLY A 177 -1.54 19.08 9.04
N ALA A 178 -1.70 20.32 8.59
CA ALA A 178 -2.85 21.16 8.91
C ALA A 178 -4.10 20.74 8.13
N ARG A 179 -3.92 20.30 6.87
CA ARG A 179 -4.99 19.89 5.98
C ARG A 179 -4.55 18.69 5.15
N LYS A 180 -5.43 17.71 5.02
CA LYS A 180 -5.21 16.47 4.27
C LYS A 180 -5.91 16.52 2.92
N ILE A 181 -5.16 16.42 1.84
CA ILE A 181 -5.67 16.47 0.47
C ILE A 181 -5.40 15.12 -0.18
N ALA A 182 -6.45 14.43 -0.60
CA ALA A 182 -6.36 13.23 -1.42
C ALA A 182 -6.56 13.61 -2.89
N PHE A 183 -5.52 13.48 -3.72
CA PHE A 183 -5.61 13.63 -5.16
C PHE A 183 -5.53 12.25 -5.81
N LEU A 184 -6.68 11.73 -6.24
CA LEU A 184 -6.84 10.34 -6.63
C LEU A 184 -7.30 10.21 -8.09
N GLY A 185 -6.81 9.19 -8.77
CA GLY A 185 -7.26 8.82 -10.12
C GLY A 185 -7.87 7.42 -10.17
N ASP A 186 -8.17 6.98 -11.40
CA ASP A 186 -8.76 5.68 -11.62
C ASP A 186 -7.84 4.53 -11.16
N MET A 187 -8.46 3.52 -10.59
CA MET A 187 -7.91 2.19 -10.40
C MET A 187 -8.28 1.33 -11.61
N LEU A 188 -7.30 0.96 -12.41
CA LEU A 188 -7.49 0.15 -13.61
C LEU A 188 -7.46 -1.35 -13.28
N GLU A 189 -7.84 -2.19 -14.24
CA GLU A 189 -7.82 -3.65 -14.16
C GLU A 189 -8.75 -4.24 -13.08
N LEU A 190 -9.85 -3.53 -12.74
CA LEU A 190 -10.83 -3.98 -11.75
C LEU A 190 -12.05 -4.68 -12.38
N GLY A 191 -12.15 -4.68 -13.71
CA GLY A 191 -13.25 -5.31 -14.43
C GLY A 191 -14.64 -4.72 -14.10
N PRO A 192 -15.71 -5.54 -14.10
CA PRO A 192 -17.08 -5.06 -13.88
C PRO A 192 -17.33 -4.42 -12.51
N GLN A 193 -16.54 -4.76 -11.51
CA GLN A 193 -16.67 -4.24 -10.13
C GLN A 193 -16.03 -2.86 -9.93
N SER A 194 -15.45 -2.27 -10.99
CA SER A 194 -14.68 -1.03 -10.91
C SER A 194 -15.46 0.10 -10.24
N GLY A 195 -16.73 0.32 -10.60
CA GLY A 195 -17.55 1.37 -10.00
C GLY A 195 -17.75 1.21 -8.50
N ASP A 196 -18.13 0.01 -8.06
CA ASP A 196 -18.37 -0.29 -6.64
C ASP A 196 -17.09 -0.16 -5.81
N LEU A 197 -15.95 -0.59 -6.34
CA LEU A 197 -14.66 -0.49 -5.68
C LEU A 197 -14.16 0.95 -5.58
N HIS A 198 -14.40 1.80 -6.62
CA HIS A 198 -14.13 3.23 -6.52
C HIS A 198 -15.04 3.89 -5.49
N ALA A 199 -16.32 3.53 -5.45
CA ALA A 199 -17.26 4.05 -4.45
C ALA A 199 -16.84 3.67 -3.02
N ALA A 200 -16.41 2.42 -2.79
CA ALA A 200 -15.91 1.99 -1.49
C ALA A 200 -14.70 2.81 -1.02
N VAL A 201 -13.72 3.04 -1.89
CA VAL A 201 -12.58 3.92 -1.59
C VAL A 201 -13.05 5.36 -1.32
N GLY A 202 -14.00 5.88 -2.11
CA GLY A 202 -14.55 7.22 -1.94
C GLY A 202 -15.18 7.46 -0.56
N ALA A 203 -15.91 6.47 -0.04
CA ALA A 203 -16.49 6.53 1.30
C ALA A 203 -15.40 6.63 2.39
N GLU A 204 -14.29 5.92 2.23
CA GLU A 204 -13.16 5.98 3.17
C GLU A 204 -12.40 7.31 3.10
N VAL A 205 -12.31 7.96 1.93
CA VAL A 205 -11.68 9.29 1.80
C VAL A 205 -12.33 10.29 2.76
N ALA A 206 -13.65 10.28 2.89
CA ALA A 206 -14.38 11.21 3.75
C ALA A 206 -14.00 11.10 5.24
N THR A 207 -13.39 9.99 5.66
CA THR A 207 -12.90 9.78 7.03
C THR A 207 -11.43 10.16 7.23
N LYS A 208 -10.66 10.32 6.15
CA LYS A 208 -9.19 10.43 6.17
C LYS A 208 -8.67 11.74 5.57
N ALA A 209 -9.46 12.43 4.75
CA ALA A 209 -9.04 13.64 4.06
C ALA A 209 -10.05 14.78 4.24
N ASP A 210 -9.53 16.01 4.28
CA ASP A 210 -10.35 17.23 4.31
C ASP A 210 -10.82 17.62 2.90
N ILE A 211 -10.03 17.25 1.87
CA ILE A 211 -10.30 17.56 0.47
C ILE A 211 -10.00 16.33 -0.39
N LEU A 212 -10.93 16.03 -1.29
CA LEU A 212 -10.78 15.06 -2.36
C LEU A 212 -10.78 15.79 -3.71
N LEU A 213 -9.71 15.60 -4.46
CA LEU A 213 -9.63 15.98 -5.87
C LEU A 213 -9.50 14.70 -6.69
N ALA A 214 -10.27 14.54 -7.73
CA ALA A 214 -10.21 13.32 -8.53
C ALA A 214 -10.29 13.61 -10.02
N THR A 215 -9.62 12.78 -10.82
CA THR A 215 -9.74 12.79 -12.27
C THR A 215 -9.68 11.37 -12.83
N GLY A 216 -10.49 11.12 -13.83
CA GLY A 216 -10.65 9.81 -14.45
C GLY A 216 -12.13 9.47 -14.69
N LYS A 217 -12.37 8.44 -15.46
CA LYS A 217 -13.73 8.04 -15.80
C LYS A 217 -14.47 7.44 -14.60
N GLN A 218 -13.79 6.56 -13.86
CA GLN A 218 -14.34 5.83 -12.72
C GLN A 218 -14.26 6.62 -11.41
N SER A 219 -13.36 7.60 -11.35
CA SER A 219 -13.20 8.48 -10.17
C SER A 219 -14.41 9.36 -9.90
N LYS A 220 -15.39 9.43 -10.82
CA LYS A 220 -16.70 10.04 -10.58
C LYS A 220 -17.48 9.32 -9.48
N GLU A 221 -17.43 7.99 -9.47
CA GLU A 221 -18.05 7.15 -8.43
C GLU A 221 -17.36 7.38 -7.07
N LEU A 222 -16.04 7.54 -7.08
CA LEU A 222 -15.26 7.86 -5.88
C LEU A 222 -15.72 9.19 -5.27
N VAL A 223 -15.86 10.26 -6.09
CA VAL A 223 -16.33 11.58 -5.62
C VAL A 223 -17.79 11.51 -5.17
N ALA A 224 -18.67 10.81 -5.90
CA ALA A 224 -20.06 10.66 -5.52
C ALA A 224 -20.21 9.95 -4.15
N ALA A 225 -19.44 8.90 -3.92
CA ALA A 225 -19.43 8.18 -2.64
C ALA A 225 -18.87 9.03 -1.49
N ALA A 226 -17.78 9.79 -1.70
CA ALA A 226 -17.24 10.70 -0.71
C ALA A 226 -18.26 11.78 -0.30
N ARG A 227 -19.01 12.33 -1.27
CA ARG A 227 -20.10 13.26 -1.00
C ARG A 227 -21.24 12.62 -0.22
N SER A 228 -21.61 11.39 -0.59
CA SER A 228 -22.64 10.63 0.15
C SER A 228 -22.20 10.32 1.59
N ALA A 229 -20.90 10.22 1.84
CA ALA A 229 -20.29 10.02 3.15
C ALA A 229 -20.08 11.33 3.96
N GLY A 230 -20.50 12.49 3.41
CA GLY A 230 -20.56 13.76 4.16
C GLY A 230 -19.63 14.87 3.65
N MET A 231 -18.81 14.65 2.63
CA MET A 231 -18.05 15.74 2.01
C MET A 231 -18.97 16.61 1.14
N ASP A 232 -18.81 17.92 1.20
CA ASP A 232 -19.58 18.82 0.33
C ASP A 232 -18.92 19.01 -1.06
N GLU A 233 -19.57 19.79 -1.93
CA GLU A 233 -19.07 20.04 -3.29
C GLU A 233 -17.77 20.85 -3.35
N THR A 234 -17.44 21.57 -2.29
CA THR A 234 -16.17 22.31 -2.19
C THR A 234 -15.04 21.39 -1.73
N GLN A 235 -15.36 20.37 -0.95
CA GLN A 235 -14.43 19.41 -0.40
C GLN A 235 -14.13 18.26 -1.38
N ALA A 236 -15.14 17.75 -2.12
CA ALA A 236 -14.96 16.65 -3.06
C ALA A 236 -15.26 17.10 -4.49
N ARG A 237 -14.22 17.13 -5.34
CA ARG A 237 -14.31 17.63 -6.73
C ARG A 237 -13.77 16.64 -7.73
N HIS A 238 -14.48 16.52 -8.85
CA HIS A 238 -14.02 15.80 -10.03
C HIS A 238 -13.59 16.79 -11.12
N PHE A 239 -12.48 16.48 -11.79
CA PHE A 239 -11.96 17.23 -12.93
C PHE A 239 -11.98 16.36 -14.19
N ASP A 240 -12.31 16.97 -15.33
CA ASP A 240 -12.42 16.25 -16.61
C ASP A 240 -11.06 15.80 -17.16
N ASN A 241 -9.98 16.46 -16.75
CA ASN A 241 -8.62 16.09 -17.13
C ASN A 241 -7.59 16.44 -16.06
N LEU A 242 -6.42 15.83 -16.17
CA LEU A 242 -5.32 15.92 -15.23
C LEU A 242 -4.72 17.33 -15.14
N ASP A 243 -4.68 18.07 -16.26
CA ASP A 243 -4.06 19.41 -16.29
C ASP A 243 -4.91 20.41 -15.48
N LEU A 244 -6.25 20.39 -15.63
CA LEU A 244 -7.15 21.22 -14.84
C LEU A 244 -7.05 20.91 -13.34
N ALA A 245 -6.98 19.62 -12.99
CA ALA A 245 -6.81 19.21 -11.61
C ALA A 245 -5.44 19.67 -11.06
N GLY A 246 -4.38 19.53 -11.84
CA GLY A 246 -3.05 19.99 -11.48
C GLY A 246 -2.96 21.54 -11.32
N GLU A 247 -3.64 22.31 -12.17
CA GLU A 247 -3.75 23.76 -12.02
C GLU A 247 -4.48 24.13 -10.74
N PHE A 248 -5.60 23.48 -10.50
CA PHE A 248 -6.40 23.75 -9.31
C PHE A 248 -5.62 23.44 -8.03
N ILE A 249 -4.96 22.28 -7.93
CA ILE A 249 -4.21 21.92 -6.72
C ILE A 249 -3.05 22.89 -6.48
N SER A 250 -2.27 23.22 -7.52
CA SER A 250 -1.13 24.15 -7.40
C SER A 250 -1.56 25.54 -6.95
N ALA A 251 -2.75 26.01 -7.39
CA ALA A 251 -3.26 27.33 -7.01
C ALA A 251 -3.90 27.37 -5.62
N ASN A 252 -4.27 26.23 -5.03
CA ASN A 252 -5.02 26.16 -3.78
C ASN A 252 -4.28 25.46 -2.63
N MET A 253 -3.06 24.98 -2.85
CA MET A 253 -2.21 24.43 -1.78
C MET A 253 -1.68 25.54 -0.88
N CYS A 254 -1.57 25.22 0.40
CA CYS A 254 -1.04 26.12 1.43
C CYS A 254 0.04 25.42 2.26
N ARG A 255 0.92 26.21 2.88
CA ARG A 255 1.88 25.65 3.85
C ARG A 255 1.15 24.87 4.93
N GLY A 256 1.66 23.68 5.24
CA GLY A 256 1.07 22.77 6.21
C GLY A 256 0.17 21.71 5.58
N ASP A 257 -0.14 21.79 4.29
CA ASP A 257 -0.90 20.76 3.60
C ASP A 257 -0.09 19.47 3.45
N VAL A 258 -0.79 18.35 3.58
CA VAL A 258 -0.31 17.01 3.19
C VAL A 258 -1.13 16.55 2.00
N VAL A 259 -0.47 16.26 0.88
CA VAL A 259 -1.11 15.90 -0.38
C VAL A 259 -0.72 14.47 -0.74
N LEU A 260 -1.69 13.56 -0.76
CA LEU A 260 -1.53 12.23 -1.35
C LEU A 260 -1.83 12.30 -2.85
N VAL A 261 -0.91 11.80 -3.68
CA VAL A 261 -1.11 11.66 -5.12
C VAL A 261 -1.04 10.19 -5.49
N LYS A 262 -2.19 9.61 -5.94
CA LYS A 262 -2.26 8.18 -6.27
C LYS A 262 -3.24 7.85 -7.39
N ALA A 263 -2.78 7.06 -8.36
CA ALA A 263 -3.58 6.52 -9.45
C ALA A 263 -2.88 5.30 -10.07
N SER A 264 -3.57 4.58 -10.95
CA SER A 264 -2.94 3.58 -11.81
C SER A 264 -1.89 4.20 -12.73
N ARG A 265 -0.84 3.46 -13.05
CA ARG A 265 0.35 3.95 -13.80
C ARG A 265 -0.02 4.67 -15.11
N ALA A 266 -0.98 4.14 -15.86
CA ALA A 266 -1.41 4.71 -17.12
C ALA A 266 -2.06 6.10 -17.00
N MET A 267 -2.43 6.54 -15.79
CA MET A 267 -2.99 7.86 -15.53
C MET A 267 -1.94 8.99 -15.49
N ALA A 268 -0.64 8.65 -15.46
CA ALA A 268 0.48 9.58 -15.49
C ALA A 268 0.43 10.70 -14.40
N PHE A 269 0.07 10.34 -13.18
CA PHE A 269 -0.06 11.28 -12.06
C PHE A 269 1.28 11.82 -11.56
N ASP A 270 2.40 11.20 -11.91
CA ASP A 270 3.75 11.70 -11.74
C ASP A 270 3.92 13.14 -12.28
N ARG A 271 3.26 13.49 -13.39
CA ARG A 271 3.25 14.86 -13.95
C ARG A 271 2.66 15.90 -12.98
N VAL A 272 1.68 15.53 -12.18
CA VAL A 272 1.10 16.43 -11.18
C VAL A 272 2.02 16.57 -9.97
N VAL A 273 2.65 15.49 -9.54
CA VAL A 273 3.69 15.55 -8.49
C VAL A 273 4.80 16.51 -8.89
N GLU A 274 5.33 16.39 -10.12
CA GLU A 274 6.34 17.31 -10.64
C GLU A 274 5.86 18.77 -10.63
N ARG A 275 4.62 19.01 -11.01
CA ARG A 275 4.02 20.35 -11.01
C ARG A 275 3.85 20.95 -9.60
N ILE A 276 3.43 20.12 -8.62
CA ILE A 276 3.31 20.53 -7.22
C ILE A 276 4.69 20.90 -6.64
N LEU A 277 5.72 20.21 -7.08
CA LEU A 277 7.08 20.36 -6.59
C LEU A 277 7.90 21.42 -7.36
N GLN A 278 7.38 22.07 -8.40
CA GLN A 278 8.00 23.21 -9.08
C GLN A 278 7.83 24.51 -8.30
#